data_f6ffe9899c2ef172987102a3241df09e
#
_entry.id   f6ffe9899c2ef172987102a3241df09e
#
_cell.length_a   1.000
_cell.length_b   1.000
_cell.length_c   1.000
_cell.angle_alpha   90.00
_cell.angle_beta   90.00
_cell.angle_gamma   90.00
#
_symmetry.space_group_name_H-M   'P 1'
#
loop_
_entity.id
_entity.type
_entity.pdbx_description
1 polymer ?
#
loop_
_entity_poly.entity_id
_entity_poly.type
_entity_poly.pdbx_seq_one_letter_code
_entity_poly.pdbx_strand_id
1 'polypeptide(L)'
;VAQAQCVLKGTVIDAATNDPLVGVTVSLQGTPTKVFTDNDGKFVIKSPKTKCNLQFSSVGFESTTLASNHAGEYDFGFIPMASASIALKDAVVTTRAVARKTPVALTTLGAIAIEERVGTADLPKVLETTPGVYIMREGGGYGDTKVNMRGFKSENVAVLVNGVSMNDMEWGGVYWSNWAGLTDVASSIQTQRGLGAAKVSTPSVGGSINIVTKTTDARKGGAFTYGLGNDGYNKLAFSLSTGRTADGWALTVMGGKTWGDGYIQGTDFRAWNYFLSVSKELSKNHLLTFTAFGAPQVHNKRSAYDGLTVQGWQEVGKYMRPGEQYRYNATFGYDRYGQVRHSQQNVYHKPQLQLQHLWQIDRTSSLNTVAYLSLGFGGGESGQGTQEYSSAWYGSNNGILTTQFRNADGTFAYGKIQEMNAASESGSKMVMSMSK
;
A
#
# COMPACT_ATOMS: atom_id res chain seq x y z
N VAL A 1 26.88 15.05 25.56
CA VAL A 1 25.51 14.55 25.63
C VAL A 1 24.76 15.49 26.54
N ALA A 2 23.86 16.36 25.99
CA ALA A 2 23.03 17.25 26.79
C ALA A 2 22.05 16.38 27.60
N GLN A 3 22.18 16.42 28.91
CA GLN A 3 21.29 15.71 29.82
C GLN A 3 19.92 16.38 29.76
N ALA A 4 18.85 15.62 29.58
CA ALA A 4 17.50 16.16 29.55
C ALA A 4 17.22 16.92 30.85
N GLN A 5 16.84 18.20 30.76
CA GLN A 5 16.52 19.01 31.93
C GLN A 5 15.15 18.76 32.51
N CYS A 6 14.23 18.20 31.68
CA CYS A 6 12.93 17.70 32.15
C CYS A 6 12.42 16.53 31.32
N VAL A 7 11.64 15.69 31.99
CA VAL A 7 10.87 14.58 31.35
C VAL A 7 9.40 14.88 31.59
N LEU A 8 8.67 15.06 30.49
CA LEU A 8 7.26 15.43 30.52
C LEU A 8 6.43 14.23 30.06
N LYS A 9 5.44 13.87 30.83
CA LYS A 9 4.53 12.74 30.54
C LYS A 9 3.08 13.12 30.77
N GLY A 10 2.18 12.33 30.24
CA GLY A 10 0.73 12.50 30.40
C GLY A 10 -0.05 11.54 29.52
N THR A 11 -1.36 11.62 29.61
CA THR A 11 -2.28 10.81 28.81
C THR A 11 -3.19 11.74 28.02
N VAL A 12 -3.16 11.64 26.71
CA VAL A 12 -4.04 12.43 25.83
C VAL A 12 -5.36 11.71 25.67
N ILE A 13 -6.45 12.43 25.94
CA ILE A 13 -7.81 11.90 25.88
C ILE A 13 -8.69 12.75 24.95
N ASP A 14 -9.74 12.16 24.46
CA ASP A 14 -10.82 12.85 23.78
C ASP A 14 -11.68 13.61 24.80
N ALA A 15 -11.82 14.93 24.63
CA ALA A 15 -12.60 15.79 25.53
C ALA A 15 -14.09 15.41 25.63
N ALA A 16 -14.66 14.73 24.63
CA ALA A 16 -16.08 14.37 24.61
C ALA A 16 -16.36 12.97 25.18
N THR A 17 -15.45 12.01 24.99
CA THR A 17 -15.66 10.59 25.37
C THR A 17 -14.77 10.13 26.51
N ASN A 18 -13.75 10.93 26.90
CA ASN A 18 -12.67 10.58 27.82
C ASN A 18 -11.89 9.32 27.40
N ASP A 19 -12.02 8.87 26.14
CA ASP A 19 -11.22 7.77 25.61
C ASP A 19 -9.80 8.24 25.33
N PRO A 20 -8.76 7.44 25.60
CA PRO A 20 -7.39 7.79 25.25
C PRO A 20 -7.20 7.85 23.73
N LEU A 21 -6.43 8.84 23.31
CA LEU A 21 -6.12 9.10 21.92
C LEU A 21 -4.75 8.49 21.55
N VAL A 22 -4.79 7.49 20.69
CA VAL A 22 -3.60 6.78 20.16
C VAL A 22 -3.01 7.54 18.99
N GLY A 23 -1.66 7.61 18.92
CA GLY A 23 -0.96 8.20 17.78
C GLY A 23 -1.03 9.72 17.69
N VAL A 24 -1.38 10.41 18.77
CA VAL A 24 -1.29 11.87 18.85
C VAL A 24 0.18 12.29 18.75
N THR A 25 0.46 13.20 17.85
CA THR A 25 1.80 13.80 17.77
C THR A 25 1.98 14.81 18.88
N VAL A 26 2.93 14.57 19.76
CA VAL A 26 3.38 15.49 20.81
C VAL A 26 4.73 16.06 20.41
N SER A 27 4.81 17.35 20.14
CA SER A 27 6.02 18.02 19.67
C SER A 27 6.44 19.18 20.58
N LEU A 28 7.74 19.34 20.76
CA LEU A 28 8.32 20.53 21.41
C LEU A 28 8.41 21.66 20.40
N GLN A 29 7.68 22.76 20.62
CA GLN A 29 7.71 23.90 19.70
C GLN A 29 9.13 24.48 19.57
N GLY A 30 9.52 24.74 18.32
CA GLY A 30 10.85 25.29 18.01
C GLY A 30 11.99 24.26 18.04
N THR A 31 11.69 22.96 18.13
CA THR A 31 12.66 21.87 18.05
C THR A 31 12.15 20.74 17.12
N PRO A 32 13.01 19.89 16.59
CA PRO A 32 12.60 18.71 15.83
C PRO A 32 12.05 17.57 16.71
N THR A 33 12.10 17.71 18.04
CA THR A 33 11.73 16.64 18.98
C THR A 33 10.22 16.41 18.99
N LYS A 34 9.81 15.18 18.66
CA LYS A 34 8.41 14.74 18.68
C LYS A 34 8.32 13.30 19.15
N VAL A 35 7.21 12.95 19.78
CA VAL A 35 6.82 11.59 20.17
C VAL A 35 5.35 11.36 19.85
N PHE A 36 4.90 10.11 19.93
CA PHE A 36 3.51 9.74 19.71
C PHE A 36 2.94 9.10 20.96
N THR A 37 1.64 9.27 21.16
CA THR A 37 0.94 8.56 22.22
C THR A 37 0.82 7.07 21.87
N ASP A 38 0.97 6.23 22.90
CA ASP A 38 0.80 4.79 22.81
C ASP A 38 -0.69 4.36 22.75
N ASN A 39 -0.94 3.06 22.87
CA ASN A 39 -2.29 2.48 22.83
C ASN A 39 -3.18 2.92 24.02
N ASP A 40 -2.59 3.40 25.10
CA ASP A 40 -3.27 3.96 26.27
C ASP A 40 -3.36 5.49 26.22
N GLY A 41 -2.95 6.12 25.11
CA GLY A 41 -2.91 7.57 24.97
C GLY A 41 -1.74 8.22 25.74
N LYS A 42 -0.80 7.43 26.28
CA LYS A 42 0.32 7.95 27.09
C LYS A 42 1.47 8.39 26.20
N PHE A 43 2.16 9.44 26.64
CA PHE A 43 3.40 9.88 26.02
C PHE A 43 4.47 10.19 27.08
N VAL A 44 5.74 10.12 26.66
CA VAL A 44 6.90 10.58 27.42
C VAL A 44 7.80 11.33 26.46
N ILE A 45 8.06 12.62 26.74
CA ILE A 45 8.93 13.45 25.91
C ILE A 45 10.01 14.12 26.78
N LYS A 46 11.26 14.13 26.29
CA LYS A 46 12.39 14.72 26.96
C LYS A 46 12.68 16.12 26.40
N SER A 47 12.79 17.11 27.23
CA SER A 47 13.14 18.48 26.85
C SER A 47 14.49 18.90 27.40
N PRO A 48 15.35 19.55 26.59
CA PRO A 48 16.62 20.12 27.09
C PRO A 48 16.41 21.40 27.91
N LYS A 49 15.19 21.95 27.88
CA LYS A 49 14.84 23.20 28.60
C LYS A 49 13.66 22.94 29.52
N THR A 50 13.68 23.57 30.72
CA THR A 50 12.56 23.54 31.67
C THR A 50 11.35 24.31 31.15
N LYS A 51 11.58 25.45 30.49
CA LYS A 51 10.52 26.27 29.89
C LYS A 51 10.36 25.89 28.44
N CYS A 52 9.25 25.24 28.08
CA CYS A 52 8.94 24.80 26.72
C CYS A 52 7.42 24.73 26.49
N ASN A 53 7.02 24.75 25.24
CA ASN A 53 5.64 24.53 24.84
C ASN A 53 5.52 23.16 24.17
N LEU A 54 4.59 22.34 24.63
CA LEU A 54 4.18 21.09 24.01
C LEU A 54 2.99 21.37 23.10
N GLN A 55 3.10 20.98 21.86
CA GLN A 55 1.98 21.03 20.92
C GLN A 55 1.49 19.60 20.68
N PHE A 56 0.21 19.40 20.91
CA PHE A 56 -0.51 18.16 20.65
C PHE A 56 -1.29 18.31 19.36
N SER A 57 -1.13 17.38 18.46
CA SER A 57 -1.86 17.39 17.21
C SER A 57 -2.25 15.97 16.80
N SER A 58 -3.50 15.80 16.44
CA SER A 58 -4.06 14.57 15.94
C SER A 58 -5.08 14.89 14.87
N VAL A 59 -5.24 13.93 13.96
CA VAL A 59 -6.24 13.98 12.89
C VAL A 59 -7.65 14.03 13.52
N GLY A 60 -8.45 14.99 13.11
CA GLY A 60 -9.80 15.17 13.61
C GLY A 60 -9.94 15.88 14.96
N PHE A 61 -8.83 16.41 15.50
CA PHE A 61 -8.80 17.14 16.75
C PHE A 61 -8.19 18.54 16.59
N GLU A 62 -8.66 19.49 17.39
CA GLU A 62 -8.03 20.80 17.47
C GLU A 62 -6.66 20.68 18.09
N SER A 63 -5.65 21.33 17.49
CA SER A 63 -4.30 21.33 18.06
C SER A 63 -4.30 22.07 19.37
N THR A 64 -3.85 21.42 20.43
CA THR A 64 -3.75 21.97 21.77
C THR A 64 -2.29 22.25 22.11
N THR A 65 -2.04 23.38 22.78
CA THR A 65 -0.69 23.73 23.23
C THR A 65 -0.69 23.89 24.75
N LEU A 66 0.25 23.21 25.41
CA LEU A 66 0.47 23.35 26.85
C LEU A 66 1.87 23.90 27.12
N ALA A 67 1.93 24.96 27.94
CA ALA A 67 3.21 25.47 28.39
C ALA A 67 3.70 24.65 29.61
N SER A 68 4.97 24.31 29.61
CA SER A 68 5.65 23.70 30.75
C SER A 68 6.73 24.64 31.28
N ASN A 69 6.84 24.70 32.58
CA ASN A 69 7.93 25.39 33.30
C ASN A 69 8.48 24.53 34.45
N HIS A 70 8.41 23.20 34.26
CA HIS A 70 8.78 22.24 35.29
C HIS A 70 10.20 21.71 35.07
N ALA A 71 10.96 21.57 36.17
CA ALA A 71 12.23 20.87 36.17
C ALA A 71 12.04 19.43 36.65
N GLY A 72 12.86 18.52 36.13
CA GLY A 72 12.78 17.10 36.48
C GLY A 72 11.62 16.37 35.75
N GLU A 73 11.00 15.43 36.42
CA GLU A 73 9.89 14.65 35.86
C GLU A 73 8.55 15.30 36.25
N TYR A 74 7.70 15.55 35.28
CA TYR A 74 6.37 16.13 35.46
C TYR A 74 5.31 15.41 34.66
N ASP A 75 4.17 15.09 35.29
CA ASP A 75 3.03 14.45 34.71
C ASP A 75 1.87 15.43 34.58
N PHE A 76 1.43 15.69 33.33
CA PHE A 76 0.30 16.55 33.04
C PHE A 76 -1.06 15.90 33.36
N GLY A 77 -1.07 14.60 33.72
CA GLY A 77 -2.31 13.86 33.89
C GLY A 77 -3.05 13.68 32.56
N PHE A 78 -4.36 13.91 32.59
CA PHE A 78 -5.21 13.80 31.40
C PHE A 78 -5.23 15.13 30.64
N ILE A 79 -4.91 15.07 29.36
CA ILE A 79 -4.87 16.21 28.44
C ILE A 79 -6.02 16.04 27.45
N PRO A 80 -7.14 16.77 27.62
CA PRO A 80 -8.27 16.66 26.71
C PRO A 80 -7.99 17.38 25.39
N MET A 81 -8.23 16.73 24.27
CA MET A 81 -8.27 17.34 22.94
C MET A 81 -9.68 17.45 22.45
N ALA A 82 -10.10 18.65 22.07
CA ALA A 82 -11.41 18.87 21.46
C ALA A 82 -11.43 18.40 20.01
N SER A 83 -12.53 17.81 19.57
CA SER A 83 -12.71 17.50 18.16
C SER A 83 -12.80 18.78 17.33
N ALA A 84 -12.06 18.82 16.21
CA ALA A 84 -12.03 19.98 15.31
C ALA A 84 -13.41 20.25 14.66
N SER A 85 -14.20 19.20 14.44
CA SER A 85 -15.64 19.27 14.15
C SER A 85 -16.31 17.95 14.50
N ILE A 86 -17.60 17.98 14.85
CA ILE A 86 -18.38 16.77 15.13
C ILE A 86 -18.43 15.86 13.89
N ALA A 87 -18.62 16.44 12.71
CA ALA A 87 -18.70 15.72 11.45
C ALA A 87 -17.37 15.01 11.05
N LEU A 88 -16.23 15.64 11.31
CA LEU A 88 -14.91 15.07 10.99
C LEU A 88 -14.55 13.87 11.86
N LYS A 89 -14.94 13.90 13.13
CA LYS A 89 -14.69 12.82 14.06
C LYS A 89 -15.36 11.52 13.63
N ASP A 90 -16.57 11.59 13.12
CA ASP A 90 -17.36 10.43 12.76
C ASP A 90 -17.02 9.88 11.36
N ALA A 91 -16.56 10.70 10.41
CA ALA A 91 -16.05 10.23 9.12
C ALA A 91 -14.85 9.29 9.29
N VAL A 92 -13.99 9.58 10.23
CA VAL A 92 -12.84 8.74 10.59
C VAL A 92 -13.26 7.53 11.44
N VAL A 93 -14.27 7.66 12.29
CA VAL A 93 -14.74 6.62 13.21
C VAL A 93 -15.65 5.59 12.52
N THR A 94 -16.42 5.97 11.51
CA THR A 94 -17.31 5.01 10.80
C THR A 94 -16.55 3.94 10.04
N THR A 95 -15.32 4.23 9.62
CA THR A 95 -14.44 3.25 8.93
C THR A 95 -13.40 2.61 9.85
N ARG A 96 -13.25 3.09 11.10
CA ARG A 96 -12.29 2.54 12.07
C ARG A 96 -13.01 1.75 13.16
N ALA A 97 -12.55 0.52 13.40
CA ALA A 97 -12.90 -0.19 14.63
C ALA A 97 -12.16 0.46 15.82
N VAL A 98 -12.85 0.62 16.95
CA VAL A 98 -12.23 1.17 18.17
C VAL A 98 -11.71 0.02 19.00
N ALA A 99 -10.39 -0.07 19.16
CA ALA A 99 -9.69 -1.19 19.79
C ALA A 99 -10.22 -1.58 21.18
N ARG A 100 -10.73 -0.61 21.97
CA ARG A 100 -11.27 -0.86 23.33
C ARG A 100 -12.71 -1.32 23.36
N LYS A 101 -13.50 -1.06 22.31
CA LYS A 101 -14.92 -1.43 22.25
C LYS A 101 -15.16 -2.75 21.52
N THR A 102 -14.16 -3.27 20.83
CA THR A 102 -14.25 -4.50 20.06
C THR A 102 -13.21 -5.49 20.58
N PRO A 103 -13.61 -6.67 21.07
CA PRO A 103 -12.67 -7.68 21.57
C PRO A 103 -11.96 -8.42 20.41
N VAL A 104 -11.34 -7.66 19.50
CA VAL A 104 -10.64 -8.18 18.32
C VAL A 104 -9.20 -7.68 18.28
N ALA A 105 -8.33 -8.49 17.71
CA ALA A 105 -6.94 -8.13 17.52
C ALA A 105 -6.82 -7.08 16.40
N LEU A 106 -6.67 -5.81 16.80
CA LEU A 106 -6.60 -4.66 15.93
C LEU A 106 -5.21 -4.03 15.97
N THR A 107 -4.69 -3.62 14.83
CA THR A 107 -3.45 -2.85 14.70
C THR A 107 -3.75 -1.64 13.80
N THR A 108 -3.35 -0.45 14.24
CA THR A 108 -3.49 0.77 13.44
C THR A 108 -2.12 1.39 13.22
N LEU A 109 -1.79 1.66 11.97
CA LEU A 109 -0.59 2.38 11.55
C LEU A 109 -0.99 3.77 11.08
N GLY A 110 -0.43 4.80 11.69
CA GLY A 110 -0.62 6.20 11.24
C GLY A 110 0.30 6.56 10.08
N ALA A 111 0.09 7.71 9.46
CA ALA A 111 0.79 8.17 8.26
C ALA A 111 2.32 8.12 8.39
N ILE A 112 2.88 8.55 9.53
CA ILE A 112 4.34 8.55 9.76
C ILE A 112 4.90 7.13 9.79
N ALA A 113 4.24 6.21 10.51
CA ALA A 113 4.67 4.82 10.56
C ALA A 113 4.57 4.12 9.19
N ILE A 114 3.62 4.53 8.35
CA ILE A 114 3.49 4.06 6.96
C ILE A 114 4.70 4.54 6.15
N GLU A 115 5.01 5.84 6.21
CA GLU A 115 6.12 6.46 5.48
C GLU A 115 7.47 5.86 5.87
N GLU A 116 7.71 5.66 7.18
CA GLU A 116 8.94 5.07 7.70
C GLU A 116 9.14 3.60 7.28
N ARG A 117 8.06 2.84 7.13
CA ARG A 117 8.11 1.40 6.85
C ARG A 117 8.06 1.04 5.36
N VAL A 118 7.47 1.88 4.53
CA VAL A 118 7.27 1.53 3.11
C VAL A 118 8.59 1.49 2.35
N GLY A 119 9.50 2.43 2.59
CA GLY A 119 10.77 2.53 1.86
C GLY A 119 10.56 2.50 0.35
N THR A 120 11.19 1.55 -0.33
CA THR A 120 11.06 1.28 -1.78
C THR A 120 10.06 0.17 -2.09
N ALA A 121 9.31 -0.30 -1.10
CA ALA A 121 8.43 -1.45 -1.24
C ALA A 121 6.96 -1.06 -1.50
N ASP A 122 6.16 -2.06 -1.85
CA ASP A 122 4.71 -1.93 -2.03
C ASP A 122 4.00 -1.70 -0.69
N LEU A 123 2.78 -1.16 -0.75
CA LEU A 123 1.95 -0.91 0.42
C LEU A 123 1.86 -2.10 1.40
N PRO A 124 1.68 -3.36 0.97
CA PRO A 124 1.62 -4.49 1.90
C PRO A 124 2.84 -4.63 2.81
N LYS A 125 4.01 -4.17 2.39
CA LYS A 125 5.25 -4.24 3.19
C LYS A 125 5.12 -3.57 4.55
N VAL A 126 4.33 -2.51 4.67
CA VAL A 126 4.12 -1.81 5.95
C VAL A 126 3.44 -2.70 7.00
N LEU A 127 2.79 -3.78 6.56
CA LEU A 127 2.09 -4.74 7.42
C LEU A 127 2.97 -5.92 7.86
N GLU A 128 4.18 -6.06 7.34
CA GLU A 128 5.07 -7.21 7.60
C GLU A 128 5.37 -7.42 9.09
N THR A 129 5.41 -6.34 9.86
CA THR A 129 5.61 -6.41 11.32
C THR A 129 4.32 -6.61 12.12
N THR A 130 3.17 -6.73 11.44
CA THR A 130 1.89 -6.96 12.10
C THR A 130 1.77 -8.43 12.49
N PRO A 131 1.59 -8.78 13.77
CA PRO A 131 1.50 -10.18 14.19
C PRO A 131 0.40 -10.95 13.44
N GLY A 132 0.72 -12.15 12.93
CA GLY A 132 -0.21 -13.00 12.19
C GLY A 132 -0.50 -12.56 10.76
N VAL A 133 0.23 -11.58 10.24
CA VAL A 133 0.24 -11.20 8.82
C VAL A 133 1.52 -11.72 8.17
N TYR A 134 1.37 -12.37 7.04
CA TYR A 134 2.48 -12.88 6.24
C TYR A 134 2.41 -12.28 4.84
N ILE A 135 3.49 -11.64 4.42
CA ILE A 135 3.62 -10.96 3.13
C ILE A 135 4.50 -11.81 2.23
N MET A 136 3.98 -12.18 1.07
CA MET A 136 4.71 -12.93 0.06
C MET A 136 4.77 -12.13 -1.24
N ARG A 137 5.98 -11.88 -1.73
CA ARG A 137 6.21 -11.27 -3.04
C ARG A 137 6.39 -12.37 -4.06
N GLU A 138 5.67 -12.27 -5.14
CA GLU A 138 5.72 -13.20 -6.27
C GLU A 138 6.32 -12.52 -7.50
N GLY A 139 6.58 -13.27 -8.54
CA GLY A 139 6.77 -12.82 -9.92
C GLY A 139 7.97 -11.92 -10.24
N GLY A 140 8.74 -11.48 -9.29
CA GLY A 140 9.86 -10.55 -9.48
C GLY A 140 9.87 -9.37 -8.53
N GLY A 141 8.81 -9.23 -7.75
CA GLY A 141 8.78 -8.35 -6.60
C GLY A 141 7.97 -7.07 -6.73
N TYR A 142 7.60 -6.61 -7.92
CA TYR A 142 6.74 -5.45 -8.08
C TYR A 142 5.28 -5.86 -8.29
N GLY A 143 4.38 -5.40 -7.41
CA GLY A 143 2.93 -5.47 -7.59
C GLY A 143 2.27 -6.83 -7.36
N ASP A 144 3.02 -7.91 -7.36
CA ASP A 144 2.52 -9.28 -7.20
C ASP A 144 2.65 -9.76 -5.74
N THR A 145 2.24 -8.90 -4.82
CA THR A 145 2.30 -9.19 -3.39
C THR A 145 1.02 -9.87 -2.93
N LYS A 146 1.13 -10.95 -2.17
CA LYS A 146 0.02 -11.59 -1.47
C LYS A 146 0.09 -11.33 0.01
N VAL A 147 -1.05 -11.06 0.62
CA VAL A 147 -1.19 -10.81 2.05
C VAL A 147 -2.01 -11.94 2.66
N ASN A 148 -1.36 -12.82 3.38
CA ASN A 148 -2.02 -13.87 4.12
C ASN A 148 -2.19 -13.45 5.59
N MET A 149 -3.30 -13.79 6.20
CA MET A 149 -3.60 -13.38 7.57
C MET A 149 -4.10 -14.58 8.40
N ARG A 150 -3.41 -14.87 9.50
CA ARG A 150 -3.71 -16.03 10.37
C ARG A 150 -3.82 -17.37 9.63
N GLY A 151 -2.98 -17.56 8.59
CA GLY A 151 -2.99 -18.76 7.76
C GLY A 151 -4.03 -18.74 6.63
N PHE A 152 -4.95 -17.78 6.62
CA PHE A 152 -5.88 -17.60 5.50
C PHE A 152 -5.19 -16.89 4.35
N LYS A 153 -5.46 -17.36 3.12
CA LYS A 153 -4.92 -16.78 1.90
C LYS A 153 -5.54 -15.41 1.58
N SER A 154 -4.90 -14.66 0.70
CA SER A 154 -5.32 -13.30 0.28
C SER A 154 -6.79 -13.19 -0.12
N GLU A 155 -7.37 -14.22 -0.70
CA GLU A 155 -8.78 -14.28 -1.14
C GLU A 155 -9.75 -14.21 0.04
N ASN A 156 -9.27 -14.55 1.24
CA ASN A 156 -10.04 -14.54 2.47
C ASN A 156 -9.74 -13.34 3.37
N VAL A 157 -9.06 -12.34 2.84
CA VAL A 157 -8.71 -11.08 3.52
C VAL A 157 -9.39 -9.93 2.81
N ALA A 158 -10.31 -9.24 3.50
CA ALA A 158 -10.95 -8.05 2.94
C ALA A 158 -9.98 -6.87 2.94
N VAL A 159 -9.85 -6.20 1.81
CA VAL A 159 -9.07 -4.96 1.68
C VAL A 159 -9.98 -3.84 1.25
N LEU A 160 -9.93 -2.73 1.99
CA LEU A 160 -10.81 -1.59 1.75
C LEU A 160 -10.00 -0.30 1.62
N VAL A 161 -10.49 0.61 0.79
CA VAL A 161 -10.03 2.01 0.75
C VAL A 161 -11.23 2.90 1.04
N ASN A 162 -11.15 3.65 2.14
CA ASN A 162 -12.26 4.48 2.65
C ASN A 162 -13.56 3.70 2.84
N GLY A 163 -13.48 2.42 3.21
CA GLY A 163 -14.63 1.55 3.40
C GLY A 163 -15.16 0.86 2.14
N VAL A 164 -14.61 1.15 0.96
CA VAL A 164 -14.97 0.49 -0.32
C VAL A 164 -14.05 -0.70 -0.55
N SER A 165 -14.61 -1.87 -0.86
CA SER A 165 -13.83 -3.09 -1.12
C SER A 165 -13.01 -2.97 -2.40
N MET A 166 -11.74 -3.39 -2.30
CA MET A 166 -10.78 -3.44 -3.41
C MET A 166 -10.57 -4.86 -3.94
N ASN A 167 -11.15 -5.85 -3.28
CA ASN A 167 -11.01 -7.24 -3.68
C ASN A 167 -11.58 -7.46 -5.08
N ASP A 168 -10.86 -8.22 -5.87
CA ASP A 168 -11.29 -8.63 -7.20
C ASP A 168 -12.51 -9.55 -7.12
N MET A 169 -13.47 -9.35 -8.00
CA MET A 169 -14.76 -10.07 -7.94
C MET A 169 -14.65 -11.52 -8.43
N GLU A 170 -13.64 -11.84 -9.23
CA GLU A 170 -13.44 -13.18 -9.77
C GLU A 170 -12.53 -14.01 -8.87
N TRP A 171 -11.33 -13.46 -8.56
CA TRP A 171 -10.34 -14.17 -7.75
C TRP A 171 -10.49 -13.95 -6.24
N GLY A 172 -11.11 -12.84 -5.82
CA GLY A 172 -11.31 -12.50 -4.40
C GLY A 172 -10.13 -11.83 -3.69
N GLY A 173 -8.94 -11.81 -4.28
CA GLY A 173 -7.76 -11.14 -3.72
C GLY A 173 -7.57 -9.71 -4.23
N VAL A 174 -6.41 -9.13 -3.97
CA VAL A 174 -6.06 -7.76 -4.40
C VAL A 174 -4.78 -7.75 -5.22
N TYR A 175 -4.83 -7.15 -6.40
CA TYR A 175 -3.66 -6.84 -7.22
C TYR A 175 -3.08 -5.49 -6.77
N TRP A 176 -2.07 -5.53 -5.93
CA TRP A 176 -1.52 -4.34 -5.28
C TRP A 176 -0.86 -3.35 -6.25
N SER A 177 -0.41 -3.80 -7.41
CA SER A 177 0.08 -2.94 -8.48
C SER A 177 -0.94 -1.91 -8.96
N ASN A 178 -2.24 -2.22 -8.89
CA ASN A 178 -3.31 -1.30 -9.27
C ASN A 178 -3.48 -0.12 -8.28
N TRP A 179 -2.84 -0.20 -7.11
CA TRP A 179 -2.99 0.72 -6.01
C TRP A 179 -1.65 1.35 -5.58
N ALA A 180 -0.68 1.39 -6.48
CA ALA A 180 0.58 2.06 -6.24
C ALA A 180 0.35 3.53 -5.83
N GLY A 181 1.15 4.04 -4.90
CA GLY A 181 1.06 5.41 -4.40
C GLY A 181 0.01 5.66 -3.31
N LEU A 182 -0.85 4.69 -2.95
CA LEU A 182 -1.77 4.86 -1.82
C LEU A 182 -1.04 5.13 -0.49
N THR A 183 0.19 4.66 -0.32
CA THR A 183 1.02 4.95 0.85
C THR A 183 1.32 6.43 1.03
N ASP A 184 1.44 7.18 -0.07
CA ASP A 184 1.78 8.60 -0.06
C ASP A 184 0.59 9.47 0.39
N VAL A 185 -0.62 8.94 0.27
CA VAL A 185 -1.88 9.63 0.62
C VAL A 185 -2.65 8.97 1.74
N ALA A 186 -2.19 7.83 2.26
CA ALA A 186 -2.81 7.19 3.41
C ALA A 186 -2.64 8.05 4.67
N SER A 187 -3.72 8.26 5.40
CA SER A 187 -3.70 8.83 6.74
C SER A 187 -3.53 7.75 7.79
N SER A 188 -4.08 6.56 7.54
CA SER A 188 -3.88 5.38 8.39
C SER A 188 -4.20 4.08 7.67
N ILE A 189 -3.61 2.99 8.15
CA ILE A 189 -3.96 1.62 7.78
C ILE A 189 -4.36 0.88 9.05
N GLN A 190 -5.55 0.35 9.05
CA GLN A 190 -6.09 -0.44 10.14
C GLN A 190 -6.21 -1.89 9.73
N THR A 191 -5.61 -2.78 10.52
CA THR A 191 -5.64 -4.22 10.28
C THR A 191 -6.39 -4.91 11.42
N GLN A 192 -7.52 -5.52 11.10
CA GLN A 192 -8.27 -6.35 12.01
C GLN A 192 -8.02 -7.80 11.65
N ARG A 193 -7.62 -8.62 12.62
CA ARG A 193 -7.24 -10.02 12.41
C ARG A 193 -8.33 -10.97 12.89
N GLY A 194 -8.82 -11.80 11.96
CA GLY A 194 -9.90 -12.76 12.20
C GLY A 194 -11.29 -12.15 12.15
N LEU A 195 -12.28 -12.98 12.47
CA LEU A 195 -13.67 -12.58 12.53
C LEU A 195 -13.86 -11.52 13.63
N GLY A 196 -14.49 -10.44 13.30
CA GLY A 196 -14.84 -9.38 14.22
C GLY A 196 -16.14 -8.73 13.78
N ALA A 197 -16.74 -7.88 14.63
CA ALA A 197 -17.84 -7.03 14.21
C ALA A 197 -17.34 -6.09 13.11
N ALA A 198 -17.43 -6.55 11.87
CA ALA A 198 -17.00 -5.77 10.73
C ALA A 198 -17.98 -4.62 10.55
N LYS A 199 -17.51 -3.40 10.73
CA LYS A 199 -18.22 -2.20 10.23
C LYS A 199 -18.15 -2.09 8.70
N VAL A 200 -17.70 -3.14 8.03
CA VAL A 200 -17.46 -3.22 6.59
C VAL A 200 -18.35 -4.29 5.98
N SER A 201 -18.88 -3.99 4.81
CA SER A 201 -19.86 -4.83 4.12
C SER A 201 -19.31 -6.15 3.57
N THR A 202 -17.98 -6.31 3.52
CA THR A 202 -17.35 -7.49 2.94
C THR A 202 -16.95 -8.46 4.05
N PRO A 203 -17.61 -9.61 4.16
CA PRO A 203 -17.25 -10.63 5.15
C PRO A 203 -15.88 -11.24 4.80
N SER A 204 -15.05 -11.46 5.82
CA SER A 204 -13.74 -12.07 5.63
C SER A 204 -13.35 -12.87 6.86
N VAL A 205 -13.01 -14.13 6.68
CA VAL A 205 -12.60 -15.04 7.77
C VAL A 205 -11.18 -14.79 8.24
N GLY A 206 -10.28 -14.36 7.35
CA GLY A 206 -8.89 -14.04 7.67
C GLY A 206 -8.77 -12.74 8.47
N GLY A 207 -9.59 -11.77 8.13
CA GLY A 207 -9.59 -10.42 8.69
C GLY A 207 -9.73 -9.34 7.63
N SER A 208 -9.52 -8.09 8.03
CA SER A 208 -9.63 -6.95 7.10
C SER A 208 -8.48 -5.97 7.24
N ILE A 209 -8.16 -5.33 6.13
CA ILE A 209 -7.20 -4.23 6.01
C ILE A 209 -7.98 -3.03 5.48
N ASN A 210 -8.09 -1.96 6.26
CA ASN A 210 -8.75 -0.74 5.84
C ASN A 210 -7.75 0.40 5.72
N ILE A 211 -7.63 0.97 4.53
CA ILE A 211 -6.77 2.09 4.20
C ILE A 211 -7.65 3.34 4.19
N VAL A 212 -7.33 4.30 5.03
CA VAL A 212 -8.00 5.58 5.06
C VAL A 212 -7.10 6.62 4.43
N THR A 213 -7.60 7.34 3.44
CA THR A 213 -6.86 8.37 2.73
C THR A 213 -6.99 9.73 3.40
N LYS A 214 -6.06 10.63 3.11
CA LYS A 214 -6.09 12.04 3.57
C LYS A 214 -7.28 12.76 2.97
N THR A 215 -8.04 13.47 3.81
CA THR A 215 -9.22 14.26 3.44
C THR A 215 -9.13 15.65 4.07
N THR A 216 -10.19 16.12 4.73
CA THR A 216 -10.23 17.41 5.47
C THR A 216 -9.26 17.48 6.63
N ASP A 217 -8.77 16.34 7.10
CA ASP A 217 -7.78 16.18 8.16
C ASP A 217 -6.32 16.41 7.71
N ALA A 218 -6.09 16.50 6.39
CA ALA A 218 -4.77 16.78 5.87
C ALA A 218 -4.32 18.19 6.24
N ARG A 219 -3.08 18.32 6.74
CA ARG A 219 -2.49 19.63 7.00
C ARG A 219 -2.19 20.35 5.69
N LYS A 220 -2.34 21.69 5.69
CA LYS A 220 -1.88 22.52 4.60
C LYS A 220 -0.38 22.33 4.39
N GLY A 221 0.02 22.01 3.16
CA GLY A 221 1.42 21.80 2.82
C GLY A 221 1.60 20.97 1.57
N GLY A 222 2.84 20.71 1.25
CA GLY A 222 3.21 19.82 0.17
C GLY A 222 4.44 19.01 0.51
N ALA A 223 4.60 17.90 -0.19
CA ALA A 223 5.78 17.04 -0.11
C ALA A 223 6.25 16.68 -1.52
N PHE A 224 7.55 16.59 -1.67
CA PHE A 224 8.21 16.08 -2.85
C PHE A 224 9.11 14.93 -2.40
N THR A 225 8.98 13.78 -3.04
CA THR A 225 9.73 12.58 -2.71
C THR A 225 10.48 12.11 -3.94
N TYR A 226 11.79 11.92 -3.78
CA TYR A 226 12.61 11.20 -4.73
C TYR A 226 13.28 10.04 -4.01
N GLY A 227 13.10 8.84 -4.54
CA GLY A 227 13.63 7.59 -3.97
C GLY A 227 14.47 6.83 -4.97
N LEU A 228 15.59 6.31 -4.51
CA LEU A 228 16.49 5.42 -5.25
C LEU A 228 16.59 4.10 -4.51
N GLY A 229 16.78 3.03 -5.25
CA GLY A 229 16.98 1.68 -4.69
C GLY A 229 17.77 0.78 -5.60
N ASN A 230 17.95 -0.45 -5.15
CA ASN A 230 18.62 -1.47 -5.94
C ASN A 230 17.86 -1.79 -7.23
N ASP A 231 18.54 -2.41 -8.17
CA ASP A 231 17.98 -2.89 -9.44
C ASP A 231 17.24 -1.80 -10.24
N GLY A 232 17.86 -0.61 -10.31
CA GLY A 232 17.34 0.51 -11.08
C GLY A 232 16.06 1.13 -10.51
N TYR A 233 15.67 0.81 -9.26
CA TYR A 233 14.47 1.38 -8.64
C TYR A 233 14.56 2.89 -8.51
N ASN A 234 13.55 3.57 -9.00
CA ASN A 234 13.37 5.01 -8.87
C ASN A 234 11.91 5.32 -8.53
N LYS A 235 11.70 6.27 -7.66
CA LYS A 235 10.39 6.83 -7.32
C LYS A 235 10.45 8.35 -7.34
N LEU A 236 9.49 8.96 -8.00
CA LEU A 236 9.24 10.38 -7.99
C LEU A 236 7.79 10.61 -7.59
N ALA A 237 7.53 11.38 -6.56
CA ALA A 237 6.18 11.71 -6.15
C ALA A 237 6.09 13.13 -5.62
N PHE A 238 4.94 13.74 -5.81
CA PHE A 238 4.58 15.02 -5.18
C PHE A 238 3.18 14.91 -4.59
N SER A 239 2.95 15.62 -3.52
CA SER A 239 1.62 15.79 -2.94
C SER A 239 1.43 17.22 -2.46
N LEU A 240 0.22 17.73 -2.59
CA LEU A 240 -0.18 19.05 -2.15
C LEU A 240 -1.53 18.96 -1.44
N SER A 241 -1.67 19.66 -0.33
CA SER A 241 -2.92 19.78 0.40
C SER A 241 -3.17 21.23 0.81
N THR A 242 -4.38 21.71 0.61
CA THR A 242 -4.78 23.04 1.09
C THR A 242 -5.00 23.04 2.60
N GLY A 243 -5.13 21.87 3.22
CA GLY A 243 -5.76 21.74 4.51
C GLY A 243 -7.23 22.18 4.44
N ARG A 244 -7.90 22.25 5.58
CA ARG A 244 -9.25 22.78 5.69
C ARG A 244 -9.23 24.31 5.63
N THR A 245 -9.97 24.88 4.69
CA THR A 245 -10.14 26.34 4.57
C THR A 245 -11.24 26.85 5.54
N ALA A 246 -11.29 28.16 5.76
CA ALA A 246 -12.32 28.79 6.58
C ALA A 246 -13.75 28.50 6.08
N ASP A 247 -13.91 28.35 4.77
CA ASP A 247 -15.19 28.01 4.13
C ASP A 247 -15.50 26.51 4.14
N GLY A 248 -14.70 25.69 4.83
CA GLY A 248 -14.92 24.24 4.97
C GLY A 248 -14.56 23.40 3.73
N TRP A 249 -13.75 23.92 2.81
CA TRP A 249 -13.17 23.15 1.72
C TRP A 249 -11.85 22.50 2.14
N ALA A 250 -11.55 21.36 1.57
CA ALA A 250 -10.21 20.78 1.58
C ALA A 250 -9.92 20.10 0.24
N LEU A 251 -8.71 20.30 -0.26
CA LEU A 251 -8.21 19.68 -1.49
C LEU A 251 -6.88 19.00 -1.19
N THR A 252 -6.75 17.76 -1.63
CA THR A 252 -5.48 17.04 -1.66
C THR A 252 -5.26 16.46 -3.05
N VAL A 253 -4.11 16.73 -3.63
CA VAL A 253 -3.68 16.16 -4.91
C VAL A 253 -2.34 15.49 -4.75
N MET A 254 -2.14 14.37 -5.47
CA MET A 254 -0.87 13.68 -5.53
C MET A 254 -0.68 13.10 -6.93
N GLY A 255 0.56 13.10 -7.40
CA GLY A 255 0.99 12.39 -8.59
C GLY A 255 2.38 11.82 -8.41
N GLY A 256 2.66 10.72 -9.10
CA GLY A 256 3.97 10.11 -9.00
C GLY A 256 4.25 9.12 -10.12
N LYS A 257 5.51 8.71 -10.18
CA LYS A 257 6.00 7.66 -11.08
C LYS A 257 7.00 6.79 -10.31
N THR A 258 6.88 5.49 -10.49
CA THR A 258 7.83 4.49 -9.97
C THR A 258 8.26 3.59 -11.12
N TRP A 259 9.57 3.33 -11.24
CA TRP A 259 10.11 2.47 -12.30
C TRP A 259 11.39 1.79 -11.84
N GLY A 260 11.76 0.70 -12.48
CA GLY A 260 12.98 -0.05 -12.20
C GLY A 260 13.14 -1.26 -13.11
N ASP A 261 14.33 -1.86 -13.05
CA ASP A 261 14.67 -3.05 -13.85
C ASP A 261 14.18 -4.35 -13.19
N GLY A 262 13.96 -4.30 -11.86
CA GLY A 262 13.59 -5.47 -11.07
C GLY A 262 14.78 -6.37 -10.71
N TYR A 263 14.62 -7.13 -9.63
CA TYR A 263 15.67 -8.04 -9.14
C TYR A 263 15.93 -9.22 -10.10
N ILE A 264 14.90 -9.71 -10.77
CA ILE A 264 14.94 -10.87 -11.65
C ILE A 264 15.09 -10.39 -13.09
N GLN A 265 15.80 -11.14 -13.92
CA GLN A 265 15.98 -10.83 -15.35
C GLN A 265 14.64 -10.57 -16.03
N GLY A 266 14.51 -9.41 -16.69
CA GLY A 266 13.34 -9.05 -17.46
C GLY A 266 12.08 -8.83 -16.64
N THR A 267 12.21 -8.37 -15.40
CA THR A 267 11.08 -7.99 -14.55
C THR A 267 10.99 -6.48 -14.35
N ASP A 268 11.34 -5.72 -15.37
CA ASP A 268 11.20 -4.28 -15.38
C ASP A 268 9.75 -3.85 -15.21
N PHE A 269 9.59 -2.69 -14.58
CA PHE A 269 8.28 -2.15 -14.28
C PHE A 269 8.25 -0.63 -14.42
N ARG A 270 7.07 -0.12 -14.73
CA ARG A 270 6.75 1.30 -14.80
C ARG A 270 5.33 1.50 -14.32
N ALA A 271 5.16 2.34 -13.30
CA ALA A 271 3.87 2.70 -12.76
C ALA A 271 3.77 4.21 -12.61
N TRP A 272 2.63 4.76 -12.99
CA TRP A 272 2.21 6.10 -12.63
C TRP A 272 1.16 5.98 -11.55
N ASN A 273 1.01 7.00 -10.74
CA ASN A 273 -0.08 7.08 -9.77
C ASN A 273 -0.62 8.50 -9.69
N TYR A 274 -1.88 8.58 -9.37
CA TYR A 274 -2.56 9.85 -9.14
C TYR A 274 -3.61 9.69 -8.04
N PHE A 275 -3.83 10.78 -7.33
CA PHE A 275 -4.85 10.89 -6.29
C PHE A 275 -5.40 12.31 -6.26
N LEU A 276 -6.71 12.42 -6.16
CA LEU A 276 -7.44 13.66 -5.96
C LEU A 276 -8.48 13.43 -4.86
N SER A 277 -8.49 14.27 -3.85
CA SER A 277 -9.56 14.32 -2.85
C SER A 277 -10.04 15.74 -2.69
N VAL A 278 -11.34 15.94 -2.85
CA VAL A 278 -12.02 17.22 -2.64
C VAL A 278 -13.09 17.00 -1.60
N SER A 279 -13.04 17.73 -0.52
CA SER A 279 -14.04 17.67 0.56
C SER A 279 -14.67 19.03 0.79
N LYS A 280 -15.96 19.01 1.14
CA LYS A 280 -16.73 20.21 1.51
C LYS A 280 -17.58 19.92 2.71
N GLU A 281 -17.42 20.70 3.75
CA GLU A 281 -18.41 20.80 4.83
C GLU A 281 -19.60 21.61 4.35
N LEU A 282 -20.70 20.94 4.06
CA LEU A 282 -21.93 21.58 3.63
C LEU A 282 -22.61 22.28 4.80
N SER A 283 -22.47 21.72 5.99
CA SER A 283 -22.91 22.28 7.27
C SER A 283 -22.11 21.63 8.41
N LYS A 284 -22.40 22.02 9.67
CA LYS A 284 -21.77 21.41 10.87
C LYS A 284 -22.01 19.90 10.96
N ASN A 285 -23.04 19.39 10.30
CA ASN A 285 -23.48 17.99 10.39
C ASN A 285 -23.32 17.22 9.06
N HIS A 286 -22.90 17.87 7.99
CA HIS A 286 -22.80 17.26 6.67
C HIS A 286 -21.45 17.50 6.04
N LEU A 287 -20.74 16.41 5.75
CA LEU A 287 -19.49 16.41 5.01
C LEU A 287 -19.66 15.63 3.71
N LEU A 288 -19.29 16.23 2.60
CA LEU A 288 -19.23 15.58 1.29
C LEU A 288 -17.77 15.47 0.87
N THR A 289 -17.36 14.28 0.45
CA THR A 289 -16.01 14.02 -0.03
C THR A 289 -16.06 13.29 -1.36
N PHE A 290 -15.38 13.84 -2.35
CA PHE A 290 -15.10 13.17 -3.61
C PHE A 290 -13.64 12.74 -3.65
N THR A 291 -13.38 11.48 -4.01
CA THR A 291 -12.03 10.93 -4.14
C THR A 291 -11.89 10.21 -5.48
N ALA A 292 -10.82 10.50 -6.20
CA ALA A 292 -10.45 9.83 -7.44
C ALA A 292 -9.00 9.37 -7.37
N PHE A 293 -8.71 8.13 -7.69
CA PHE A 293 -7.35 7.60 -7.68
C PHE A 293 -7.17 6.43 -8.64
N GLY A 294 -5.93 6.16 -8.99
CA GLY A 294 -5.56 5.05 -9.84
C GLY A 294 -4.05 4.99 -10.08
N ALA A 295 -3.61 3.87 -10.61
CA ALA A 295 -2.21 3.61 -10.91
C ALA A 295 -2.06 2.85 -12.23
N PRO A 296 -2.02 3.55 -13.38
CA PRO A 296 -1.68 2.92 -14.65
C PRO A 296 -0.26 2.35 -14.57
N GLN A 297 -0.11 1.08 -14.90
CA GLN A 297 1.15 0.37 -14.73
C GLN A 297 1.39 -0.67 -15.82
N VAL A 298 2.66 -0.96 -16.04
CA VAL A 298 3.17 -2.08 -16.82
C VAL A 298 4.26 -2.72 -16.00
N HIS A 299 4.18 -4.01 -15.79
CA HIS A 299 5.28 -4.77 -15.19
C HIS A 299 5.41 -6.15 -15.81
N ASN A 300 6.63 -6.60 -15.91
CA ASN A 300 7.00 -7.93 -16.34
C ASN A 300 7.29 -8.80 -15.11
N LYS A 301 7.04 -10.09 -15.22
CA LYS A 301 7.19 -11.00 -14.10
C LYS A 301 7.72 -12.37 -14.52
N ARG A 302 8.35 -13.04 -13.56
CA ARG A 302 8.62 -14.47 -13.66
C ARG A 302 7.40 -15.23 -13.19
N SER A 303 7.06 -16.34 -13.84
CA SER A 303 5.96 -17.19 -13.38
C SER A 303 6.22 -17.68 -11.95
N ALA A 304 5.20 -17.56 -11.11
CA ALA A 304 5.24 -18.08 -9.74
C ALA A 304 4.87 -19.57 -9.66
N TYR A 305 4.32 -20.11 -10.74
CA TYR A 305 3.85 -21.51 -10.77
C TYR A 305 4.95 -22.52 -11.10
N ASP A 306 6.07 -22.06 -11.66
CA ASP A 306 7.16 -22.91 -12.14
C ASP A 306 8.40 -22.75 -11.27
N GLY A 307 8.28 -23.14 -10.00
CA GLY A 307 9.42 -23.26 -9.12
C GLY A 307 10.43 -24.29 -9.65
N LEU A 308 11.71 -23.96 -9.57
CA LEU A 308 12.78 -24.90 -9.94
C LEU A 308 13.10 -25.83 -8.76
N THR A 309 13.38 -27.10 -9.08
CA THR A 309 13.96 -28.05 -8.14
C THR A 309 15.40 -27.67 -7.81
N VAL A 310 16.00 -28.30 -6.81
CA VAL A 310 17.44 -28.13 -6.49
C VAL A 310 18.30 -28.39 -7.72
N GLN A 311 18.00 -29.45 -8.49
CA GLN A 311 18.68 -29.75 -9.74
C GLN A 311 18.50 -28.63 -10.77
N GLY A 312 17.29 -28.10 -10.95
CA GLY A 312 17.04 -26.97 -11.84
C GLY A 312 17.86 -25.74 -11.45
N TRP A 313 17.98 -25.42 -10.17
CA TRP A 313 18.83 -24.32 -9.70
C TRP A 313 20.32 -24.58 -9.88
N GLN A 314 20.78 -25.83 -9.81
CA GLN A 314 22.15 -26.19 -10.16
C GLN A 314 22.44 -25.99 -11.65
N GLU A 315 21.47 -26.29 -12.51
CA GLU A 315 21.58 -26.02 -13.96
C GLU A 315 21.64 -24.53 -14.28
N VAL A 316 20.85 -23.71 -13.58
CA VAL A 316 20.88 -22.23 -13.71
C VAL A 316 22.28 -21.67 -13.43
N GLY A 317 23.03 -22.28 -12.53
CA GLY A 317 24.42 -21.88 -12.24
C GLY A 317 25.38 -21.92 -13.46
N LYS A 318 25.00 -22.61 -14.53
CA LYS A 318 25.75 -22.62 -15.78
C LYS A 318 25.60 -21.32 -16.58
N TYR A 319 24.53 -20.58 -16.37
CA TYR A 319 24.13 -19.40 -17.13
C TYR A 319 24.28 -18.09 -16.36
N MET A 320 24.43 -18.16 -15.04
CA MET A 320 24.48 -17.00 -14.16
C MET A 320 25.82 -16.93 -13.43
N ARG A 321 26.22 -15.73 -13.05
CA ARG A 321 27.38 -15.54 -12.18
C ARG A 321 27.15 -16.19 -10.82
N PRO A 322 28.20 -16.68 -10.13
CA PRO A 322 28.07 -17.18 -8.76
C PRO A 322 27.40 -16.15 -7.86
N GLY A 323 26.35 -16.55 -7.13
CA GLY A 323 25.55 -15.69 -6.26
C GLY A 323 24.38 -14.98 -6.95
N GLU A 324 24.30 -14.96 -8.27
CA GLU A 324 23.22 -14.32 -9.03
C GLU A 324 22.19 -15.31 -9.60
N GLN A 325 22.32 -16.60 -9.34
CA GLN A 325 21.43 -17.64 -9.91
C GLN A 325 19.95 -17.38 -9.63
N TYR A 326 19.62 -16.75 -8.50
CA TYR A 326 18.22 -16.43 -8.14
C TYR A 326 17.60 -15.30 -8.98
N ARG A 327 18.44 -14.53 -9.69
CA ARG A 327 17.99 -13.53 -10.66
C ARG A 327 17.52 -14.13 -11.98
N TYR A 328 17.79 -15.40 -12.21
CA TYR A 328 17.47 -16.05 -13.47
C TYR A 328 15.96 -16.14 -13.71
N ASN A 329 15.58 -15.88 -14.95
CA ASN A 329 14.22 -16.06 -15.43
C ASN A 329 14.22 -16.99 -16.64
N ALA A 330 13.66 -18.16 -16.49
CA ALA A 330 13.67 -19.21 -17.51
C ALA A 330 13.00 -18.81 -18.83
N THR A 331 12.19 -17.76 -18.83
CA THR A 331 11.47 -17.24 -20.00
C THR A 331 11.99 -15.86 -20.46
N PHE A 332 13.07 -15.36 -19.87
CA PHE A 332 13.74 -14.16 -20.37
C PHE A 332 14.53 -14.46 -21.62
N GLY A 333 14.39 -13.64 -22.65
CA GLY A 333 15.15 -13.83 -23.88
C GLY A 333 14.97 -12.73 -24.90
N TYR A 334 15.34 -13.02 -26.13
CA TYR A 334 15.34 -12.05 -27.23
C TYR A 334 14.60 -12.60 -28.44
N ASP A 335 13.93 -11.73 -29.16
CA ASP A 335 13.36 -12.04 -30.45
C ASP A 335 14.40 -11.99 -31.57
N ARG A 336 14.01 -12.32 -32.80
CA ARG A 336 14.88 -12.31 -33.98
C ARG A 336 15.47 -10.93 -34.33
N TYR A 337 14.92 -9.87 -33.73
CA TYR A 337 15.41 -8.49 -33.90
C TYR A 337 16.26 -8.01 -32.71
N GLY A 338 16.56 -8.90 -31.77
CA GLY A 338 17.32 -8.58 -30.55
C GLY A 338 16.51 -7.80 -29.50
N GLN A 339 15.19 -7.70 -29.64
CA GLN A 339 14.37 -7.05 -28.65
C GLN A 339 14.08 -7.98 -27.49
N VAL A 340 14.12 -7.45 -26.27
CA VAL A 340 13.78 -8.19 -25.05
C VAL A 340 12.33 -8.67 -25.12
N ARG A 341 12.13 -9.92 -24.76
CA ARG A 341 10.82 -10.56 -24.66
C ARG A 341 10.64 -11.23 -23.31
N HIS A 342 9.40 -11.26 -22.89
CA HIS A 342 8.95 -11.91 -21.66
C HIS A 342 7.78 -12.82 -21.95
N SER A 343 7.60 -13.84 -21.12
CA SER A 343 6.42 -14.70 -21.25
C SER A 343 5.22 -14.17 -20.46
N GLN A 344 5.46 -13.26 -19.53
CA GLN A 344 4.42 -12.72 -18.66
C GLN A 344 4.60 -11.22 -18.45
N GLN A 345 3.63 -10.47 -18.94
CA GLN A 345 3.52 -9.04 -18.76
C GLN A 345 2.12 -8.72 -18.23
N ASN A 346 2.04 -7.75 -17.34
CA ASN A 346 0.79 -7.19 -16.86
C ASN A 346 0.74 -5.70 -17.21
N VAL A 347 -0.31 -5.30 -17.91
CA VAL A 347 -0.61 -3.90 -18.26
C VAL A 347 -1.98 -3.60 -17.73
N TYR A 348 -2.09 -2.73 -16.74
CA TYR A 348 -3.39 -2.49 -16.10
C TYR A 348 -3.54 -1.06 -15.61
N HIS A 349 -4.78 -0.56 -15.68
CA HIS A 349 -5.22 0.67 -15.07
C HIS A 349 -6.63 0.47 -14.49
N LYS A 350 -6.78 0.65 -13.18
CA LYS A 350 -8.05 0.49 -12.48
C LYS A 350 -8.41 1.78 -11.74
N PRO A 351 -8.89 2.83 -12.46
CA PRO A 351 -9.34 4.06 -11.80
C PRO A 351 -10.54 3.78 -10.91
N GLN A 352 -10.54 4.46 -9.78
CA GLN A 352 -11.64 4.44 -8.83
C GLN A 352 -12.08 5.83 -8.48
N LEU A 353 -13.39 6.03 -8.51
CA LEU A 353 -14.08 7.25 -8.10
C LEU A 353 -14.97 6.91 -6.92
N GLN A 354 -14.94 7.73 -5.88
CA GLN A 354 -15.76 7.58 -4.68
C GLN A 354 -16.41 8.90 -4.35
N LEU A 355 -17.70 8.89 -4.06
CA LEU A 355 -18.44 10.02 -3.50
C LEU A 355 -19.00 9.59 -2.16
N GLN A 356 -18.52 10.20 -1.09
CA GLN A 356 -18.89 9.89 0.27
C GLN A 356 -19.65 11.07 0.90
N HIS A 357 -20.79 10.80 1.48
CA HIS A 357 -21.55 11.75 2.26
C HIS A 357 -21.70 11.24 3.68
N LEU A 358 -21.16 12.01 4.63
CA LEU A 358 -21.34 11.78 6.04
C LEU A 358 -22.40 12.74 6.57
N TRP A 359 -23.40 12.21 7.23
CA TRP A 359 -24.42 12.95 7.96
C TRP A 359 -24.40 12.58 9.44
N GLN A 360 -24.02 13.52 10.29
CA GLN A 360 -24.19 13.42 11.74
C GLN A 360 -25.58 13.84 12.11
N ILE A 361 -26.46 12.87 12.37
CA ILE A 361 -27.87 13.09 12.66
C ILE A 361 -27.99 13.71 14.04
N ASP A 362 -27.37 13.10 15.04
CA ASP A 362 -27.32 13.55 16.42
C ASP A 362 -25.97 13.13 17.09
N ARG A 363 -25.86 13.28 18.42
CA ARG A 363 -24.64 12.94 19.16
C ARG A 363 -24.28 11.45 19.14
N THR A 364 -25.23 10.59 18.84
CA THR A 364 -25.10 9.13 18.91
C THR A 364 -25.28 8.44 17.56
N SER A 365 -25.92 9.12 16.61
CA SER A 365 -26.34 8.54 15.34
C SER A 365 -25.68 9.25 14.16
N SER A 366 -25.09 8.50 13.27
CA SER A 366 -24.54 9.00 12.01
C SER A 366 -24.89 8.08 10.84
N LEU A 367 -25.00 8.65 9.65
CA LEU A 367 -25.19 7.95 8.39
C LEU A 367 -24.04 8.27 7.45
N ASN A 368 -23.34 7.23 7.01
CA ASN A 368 -22.32 7.33 5.99
C ASN A 368 -22.81 6.65 4.70
N THR A 369 -22.95 7.43 3.65
CA THR A 369 -23.37 6.95 2.32
C THR A 369 -22.19 7.04 1.37
N VAL A 370 -21.85 5.94 0.71
CA VAL A 370 -20.76 5.89 -0.26
C VAL A 370 -21.31 5.38 -1.59
N ALA A 371 -21.14 6.18 -2.64
CA ALA A 371 -21.28 5.75 -4.03
C ALA A 371 -19.88 5.62 -4.64
N TYR A 372 -19.64 4.56 -5.39
CA TYR A 372 -18.35 4.37 -6.04
C TYR A 372 -18.49 3.78 -7.44
N LEU A 373 -17.50 4.08 -8.27
CA LEU A 373 -17.33 3.53 -9.60
C LEU A 373 -15.90 3.04 -9.74
N SER A 374 -15.73 1.77 -10.11
CA SER A 374 -14.43 1.17 -10.43
C SER A 374 -14.46 0.74 -11.90
N LEU A 375 -13.51 1.23 -12.67
CA LEU A 375 -13.32 0.85 -14.07
C LEU A 375 -12.02 0.05 -14.19
N GLY A 376 -11.96 -0.91 -15.08
CA GLY A 376 -10.78 -1.72 -15.33
C GLY A 376 -10.39 -1.69 -16.79
N PHE A 377 -9.16 -1.30 -17.09
CA PHE A 377 -8.59 -1.31 -18.43
C PHE A 377 -7.25 -2.01 -18.37
N GLY A 378 -7.08 -3.03 -19.20
CA GLY A 378 -5.78 -3.67 -19.24
C GLY A 378 -5.85 -5.11 -19.71
N GLY A 379 -4.74 -5.77 -19.59
CA GLY A 379 -4.54 -7.14 -19.96
C GLY A 379 -3.17 -7.62 -19.54
N GLY A 380 -2.84 -8.82 -19.97
CA GLY A 380 -1.53 -9.40 -19.75
C GLY A 380 -1.07 -10.12 -20.99
N GLU A 381 0.23 -10.24 -21.15
CA GLU A 381 0.79 -11.16 -22.11
C GLU A 381 1.04 -12.49 -21.42
N SER A 382 0.54 -13.56 -21.99
CA SER A 382 0.87 -14.93 -21.57
C SER A 382 1.09 -15.81 -22.77
N GLY A 383 1.86 -16.87 -22.59
CA GLY A 383 2.15 -17.80 -23.67
C GLY A 383 0.97 -18.69 -24.00
N GLN A 384 0.80 -18.88 -25.27
CA GLN A 384 -0.11 -19.87 -25.86
C GLN A 384 0.72 -20.81 -26.73
N GLY A 385 0.54 -22.11 -26.60
CA GLY A 385 1.25 -23.09 -27.40
C GLY A 385 0.36 -24.28 -27.72
N THR A 386 0.75 -25.05 -28.72
CA THR A 386 0.15 -26.36 -28.93
C THR A 386 0.48 -27.29 -27.75
N GLN A 387 -0.27 -28.36 -27.58
CA GLN A 387 -0.04 -29.34 -26.52
C GLN A 387 1.40 -29.88 -26.53
N GLU A 388 1.99 -30.02 -27.71
CA GLU A 388 3.38 -30.47 -27.90
C GLU A 388 4.42 -29.52 -27.28
N TYR A 389 4.15 -28.20 -27.30
CA TYR A 389 5.09 -27.17 -26.84
C TYR A 389 4.65 -26.48 -25.55
N SER A 390 3.54 -26.90 -24.96
CA SER A 390 2.97 -26.22 -23.80
C SER A 390 3.92 -26.20 -22.58
N SER A 391 4.66 -27.27 -22.35
CA SER A 391 5.64 -27.32 -21.26
C SER A 391 6.88 -26.45 -21.50
N ALA A 392 7.26 -26.22 -22.76
CA ALA A 392 8.43 -25.39 -23.09
C ALA A 392 8.15 -23.91 -22.82
N TRP A 393 6.91 -23.50 -22.86
CA TRP A 393 6.50 -22.10 -22.70
C TRP A 393 6.89 -21.47 -21.38
N TYR A 394 6.86 -22.22 -20.31
CA TYR A 394 7.28 -21.74 -18.99
C TYR A 394 8.78 -21.79 -18.77
N GLY A 395 9.55 -22.30 -19.74
CA GLY A 395 10.99 -22.45 -19.66
C GLY A 395 11.43 -23.56 -18.72
N SER A 396 10.49 -24.23 -18.05
CA SER A 396 10.73 -25.39 -17.18
C SER A 396 9.59 -26.39 -17.25
N ASN A 397 9.90 -27.63 -16.93
CA ASN A 397 8.94 -28.70 -16.79
C ASN A 397 9.26 -29.50 -15.52
N ASN A 398 8.29 -29.65 -14.61
CA ASN A 398 8.48 -30.29 -13.32
C ASN A 398 9.68 -29.76 -12.53
N GLY A 399 9.95 -28.47 -12.65
CA GLY A 399 11.05 -27.79 -11.96
C GLY A 399 12.45 -28.00 -12.56
N ILE A 400 12.53 -28.56 -13.76
CA ILE A 400 13.79 -28.73 -14.53
C ILE A 400 13.70 -27.82 -15.75
N LEU A 401 14.81 -27.13 -16.07
CA LEU A 401 14.88 -26.27 -17.25
C LEU A 401 14.65 -27.07 -18.53
N THR A 402 13.76 -26.56 -19.39
CA THR A 402 13.59 -27.14 -20.72
C THR A 402 14.77 -26.75 -21.60
N THR A 403 15.29 -27.71 -22.37
CA THR A 403 16.33 -27.47 -23.40
C THR A 403 15.72 -26.96 -24.71
N GLN A 404 14.47 -27.26 -24.94
CA GLN A 404 13.71 -26.77 -26.08
C GLN A 404 13.58 -25.24 -25.98
N PHE A 405 13.87 -24.53 -27.05
CA PHE A 405 13.89 -23.07 -27.12
C PHE A 405 14.82 -22.39 -26.09
N ARG A 406 15.91 -23.03 -25.73
CA ARG A 406 16.95 -22.43 -24.88
C ARG A 406 18.22 -22.23 -25.67
N ASN A 407 18.75 -21.02 -25.62
CA ASN A 407 20.05 -20.66 -26.21
C ASN A 407 21.20 -21.16 -25.31
N ALA A 408 22.38 -21.21 -25.87
CA ALA A 408 23.58 -21.63 -25.15
C ALA A 408 23.93 -20.73 -23.95
N ASP A 409 23.52 -19.46 -23.99
CA ASP A 409 23.66 -18.49 -22.90
C ASP A 409 22.57 -18.58 -21.83
N GLY A 410 21.64 -19.54 -21.96
CA GLY A 410 20.53 -19.74 -21.05
C GLY A 410 19.30 -18.88 -21.32
N THR A 411 19.33 -17.97 -22.28
CA THR A 411 18.16 -17.16 -22.64
C THR A 411 17.14 -17.96 -23.43
N PHE A 412 15.87 -17.55 -23.37
CA PHE A 412 14.78 -18.20 -24.12
C PHE A 412 14.76 -17.73 -25.57
N ALA A 413 14.69 -18.67 -26.51
CA ALA A 413 14.91 -18.44 -27.94
C ALA A 413 13.62 -18.01 -28.66
N TYR A 414 13.08 -16.84 -28.37
CA TYR A 414 11.89 -16.29 -29.05
C TYR A 414 12.09 -16.14 -30.56
N GLY A 415 13.31 -15.78 -31.00
CA GLY A 415 13.66 -15.70 -32.42
C GLY A 415 13.42 -17.00 -33.15
N LYS A 416 13.87 -18.13 -32.57
CA LYS A 416 13.62 -19.48 -33.14
C LYS A 416 12.15 -19.81 -33.25
N ILE A 417 11.36 -19.44 -32.23
CA ILE A 417 9.90 -19.64 -32.25
C ILE A 417 9.26 -18.82 -33.38
N GLN A 418 9.67 -17.57 -33.52
CA GLN A 418 9.19 -16.70 -34.61
C GLN A 418 9.53 -17.25 -36.00
N GLU A 419 10.73 -17.80 -36.17
CA GLU A 419 11.15 -18.45 -37.41
C GLU A 419 10.30 -19.71 -37.71
N MET A 420 10.08 -20.55 -36.69
CA MET A 420 9.24 -21.74 -36.84
C MET A 420 7.80 -21.38 -37.16
N ASN A 421 7.22 -20.37 -36.52
CA ASN A 421 5.89 -19.88 -36.83
C ASN A 421 5.80 -19.31 -38.26
N ALA A 422 6.83 -18.58 -38.70
CA ALA A 422 6.89 -18.00 -40.04
C ALA A 422 7.03 -19.08 -41.15
N ALA A 423 7.67 -20.19 -40.83
CA ALA A 423 7.87 -21.31 -41.74
C ALA A 423 6.65 -22.28 -41.76
N SER A 424 5.69 -22.14 -40.83
CA SER A 424 4.51 -23.00 -40.81
C SER A 424 3.52 -22.63 -41.89
N GLU A 425 2.88 -23.64 -42.50
CA GLU A 425 1.83 -23.42 -43.49
C GLU A 425 0.60 -22.79 -42.87
N SER A 426 -0.13 -22.00 -43.66
CA SER A 426 -1.39 -21.36 -43.22
C SER A 426 -2.38 -22.41 -42.74
N GLY A 427 -2.89 -22.25 -41.52
CA GLY A 427 -3.80 -23.20 -40.87
C GLY A 427 -3.11 -24.35 -40.15
N SER A 428 -1.78 -24.46 -40.21
CA SER A 428 -1.00 -25.42 -39.43
C SER A 428 -0.72 -24.91 -38.00
N LYS A 429 -0.20 -25.77 -37.16
CA LYS A 429 0.04 -25.50 -35.73
C LYS A 429 1.08 -24.41 -35.56
N MET A 430 0.74 -23.33 -34.89
CA MET A 430 1.72 -22.42 -34.32
C MET A 430 2.49 -23.11 -33.20
N VAL A 431 3.80 -22.89 -33.14
CA VAL A 431 4.64 -23.41 -32.07
C VAL A 431 4.21 -22.76 -30.76
N MET A 432 4.25 -21.45 -30.72
CA MET A 432 3.82 -20.62 -29.58
C MET A 432 3.43 -19.24 -30.07
N SER A 433 2.51 -18.61 -29.34
CA SER A 433 2.14 -17.21 -29.54
C SER A 433 1.96 -16.51 -28.20
N MET A 434 2.03 -15.19 -28.21
CA MET A 434 1.64 -14.37 -27.06
C MET A 434 0.17 -13.97 -27.23
N SER A 435 -0.66 -14.22 -26.24
CA SER A 435 -2.00 -13.64 -26.17
C SER A 435 -1.99 -12.37 -25.34
N LYS A 436 -2.74 -11.37 -25.76
CA LYS A 436 -3.02 -10.14 -25.02
C LYS A 436 -4.42 -10.17 -24.47
#